data_a496b1540be4805f657ebe3397c38315
#
_entry.id   a496b1540be4805f657ebe3397c38315
#
_cell.length_a   1.000
_cell.length_b   1.000
_cell.length_c   1.000
_cell.angle_alpha   90.00
_cell.angle_beta   90.00
_cell.angle_gamma   90.00
#
_symmetry.space_group_name_H-M   'P 1'
#
loop_
_entity.id
_entity.type
_entity.pdbx_description
1 polymer ?
#
loop_
_entity_poly.entity_id
_entity_poly.type
_entity_poly.pdbx_seq_one_letter_code
_entity_poly.pdbx_strand_id
1 'polypeptide(L)'
;MKLIELIIEALESSEVPLIQKEIFEIIENNPKHFKCEEYCRVKVPLSAVARCISKHSVGTNPVIGILSEAKDKASFKKFYLQNKNYDGQKIVSEINLHPYLVKFVFERFNVYSKTINALKGVNTKNKIGKWTNPDIVGINPVLLNLNELFQKEVEKLGILSTKVFEFYSFELKLKINKSNITECYFQAVSNSNWANFGYLVVEDLDRDKTFLSNLTRLNSAYGIGVIKLNLSDPINSEIIVSARQKDIADINFMNFLSSSNKDFYLFVEEAIKIIDTKKINYKNFDEITNLIL
;
A
#
# COMPACT_ATOMS: atom_id res chain seq x y z
N MET A 1 -20.09 20.02 17.55
CA MET A 1 -19.23 19.89 16.37
C MET A 1 -17.91 19.30 16.82
N LYS A 2 -17.37 18.33 16.09
CA LYS A 2 -16.08 17.69 16.41
C LYS A 2 -14.93 18.47 15.74
N LEU A 3 -13.73 18.39 16.30
CA LEU A 3 -12.56 19.09 15.74
C LEU A 3 -12.21 18.61 14.33
N ILE A 4 -12.40 17.32 14.03
CA ILE A 4 -12.17 16.79 12.68
C ILE A 4 -13.09 17.42 11.62
N GLU A 5 -14.34 17.76 11.98
CA GLU A 5 -15.27 18.42 11.06
C GLU A 5 -14.77 19.82 10.67
N LEU A 6 -14.20 20.57 11.62
CA LEU A 6 -13.58 21.89 11.35
C LEU A 6 -12.33 21.76 10.46
N ILE A 7 -11.52 20.73 10.67
CA ILE A 7 -10.33 20.47 9.85
C ILE A 7 -10.75 20.10 8.42
N ILE A 8 -11.77 19.27 8.27
CA ILE A 8 -12.32 18.91 6.95
C ILE A 8 -12.85 20.16 6.24
N GLU A 9 -13.66 21.00 6.92
CA GLU A 9 -14.15 22.25 6.33
C GLU A 9 -13.01 23.18 5.90
N ALA A 10 -11.93 23.29 6.69
CA ALA A 10 -10.75 24.07 6.34
C ALA A 10 -10.06 23.54 5.08
N LEU A 11 -9.88 22.22 4.98
CA LEU A 11 -9.28 21.59 3.81
C LEU A 11 -10.21 21.64 2.57
N GLU A 12 -11.53 21.57 2.78
CA GLU A 12 -12.52 21.74 1.71
C GLU A 12 -12.53 23.13 1.13
N SER A 13 -12.30 24.16 1.94
CA SER A 13 -12.29 25.56 1.51
C SER A 13 -11.03 25.95 0.73
N SER A 14 -9.95 25.19 0.80
CA SER A 14 -8.69 25.48 0.14
C SER A 14 -8.56 24.79 -1.21
N GLU A 15 -8.06 25.47 -2.22
CA GLU A 15 -7.73 24.92 -3.54
C GLU A 15 -6.37 24.20 -3.56
N VAL A 16 -5.56 24.35 -2.52
CA VAL A 16 -4.23 23.77 -2.39
C VAL A 16 -4.09 23.03 -1.05
N PRO A 17 -3.19 22.03 -0.96
CA PRO A 17 -2.86 21.40 0.31
C PRO A 17 -2.27 22.39 1.31
N LEU A 18 -2.74 22.34 2.55
CA LEU A 18 -2.42 23.30 3.61
C LEU A 18 -1.39 22.73 4.60
N ILE A 19 -0.51 23.58 5.11
CA ILE A 19 0.28 23.23 6.30
C ILE A 19 -0.58 23.33 7.57
N GLN A 20 -0.13 22.69 8.63
CA GLN A 20 -0.85 22.68 9.91
C GLN A 20 -1.21 24.08 10.44
N LYS A 21 -0.32 25.05 10.26
CA LYS A 21 -0.54 26.43 10.70
C LYS A 21 -1.66 27.12 9.91
N GLU A 22 -1.72 26.92 8.61
CA GLU A 22 -2.76 27.46 7.74
C GLU A 22 -4.13 26.86 8.07
N ILE A 23 -4.20 25.55 8.32
CA ILE A 23 -5.43 24.87 8.79
C ILE A 23 -5.90 25.50 10.12
N PHE A 24 -4.97 25.75 11.03
CA PHE A 24 -5.27 26.37 12.32
C PHE A 24 -5.80 27.80 12.15
N GLU A 25 -5.17 28.63 11.30
CA GLU A 25 -5.61 30.01 11.02
C GLU A 25 -7.01 30.05 10.39
N ILE A 26 -7.33 29.10 9.50
CA ILE A 26 -8.68 29.01 8.91
C ILE A 26 -9.70 28.64 9.99
N ILE A 27 -9.38 27.71 10.90
CA ILE A 27 -10.26 27.32 12.01
C ILE A 27 -10.47 28.51 12.97
N GLU A 28 -9.43 29.25 13.32
CA GLU A 28 -9.51 30.45 14.18
C GLU A 28 -10.44 31.52 13.61
N ASN A 29 -10.43 31.70 12.29
CA ASN A 29 -11.29 32.65 11.59
C ASN A 29 -12.73 32.10 11.37
N ASN A 30 -13.01 30.83 11.63
CA ASN A 30 -14.34 30.25 11.47
C ASN A 30 -15.12 30.35 12.79
N PRO A 31 -16.22 31.13 12.85
CA PRO A 31 -16.99 31.31 14.10
C PRO A 31 -17.56 29.99 14.67
N LYS A 32 -17.60 28.92 13.89
CA LYS A 32 -18.03 27.59 14.38
C LYS A 32 -17.05 26.97 15.40
N HIS A 33 -15.79 27.45 15.46
CA HIS A 33 -14.81 26.89 16.41
C HIS A 33 -15.24 27.04 17.88
N PHE A 34 -15.99 28.09 18.23
CA PHE A 34 -16.55 28.27 19.57
C PHE A 34 -17.53 27.16 19.99
N LYS A 35 -18.10 26.43 19.05
CA LYS A 35 -18.98 25.28 19.30
C LYS A 35 -18.25 23.95 19.42
N CYS A 36 -16.91 23.94 19.26
CA CYS A 36 -16.10 22.74 19.33
C CYS A 36 -15.46 22.62 20.73
N GLU A 37 -16.02 21.76 21.59
CA GLU A 37 -15.49 21.55 22.94
C GLU A 37 -14.04 21.04 22.93
N GLU A 38 -13.68 20.18 21.99
CA GLU A 38 -12.31 19.64 21.84
C GLU A 38 -11.29 20.74 21.56
N TYR A 39 -11.71 21.82 20.89
CA TYR A 39 -10.89 22.97 20.56
C TYR A 39 -10.82 23.96 21.73
N CYS A 40 -11.98 24.31 22.32
CA CYS A 40 -12.09 25.33 23.35
C CYS A 40 -11.46 24.94 24.69
N ARG A 41 -11.41 23.64 25.01
CA ARG A 41 -10.89 23.12 26.30
C ARG A 41 -9.36 23.04 26.37
N VAL A 42 -8.64 23.30 25.29
CA VAL A 42 -7.18 23.09 25.23
C VAL A 42 -6.43 24.40 25.40
N LYS A 43 -5.41 24.41 26.28
CA LYS A 43 -4.53 25.58 26.49
C LYS A 43 -3.73 25.98 25.21
N VAL A 44 -3.50 25.03 24.32
CA VAL A 44 -2.77 25.24 23.04
C VAL A 44 -3.57 24.60 21.91
N PRO A 45 -4.52 25.36 21.30
CA PRO A 45 -5.41 24.83 20.26
C PRO A 45 -4.67 24.24 19.03
N LEU A 46 -3.54 24.83 18.62
CA LEU A 46 -2.70 24.31 17.55
C LEU A 46 -2.23 22.87 17.80
N SER A 47 -1.93 22.50 19.06
CA SER A 47 -1.54 21.14 19.42
C SER A 47 -2.71 20.14 19.34
N ALA A 48 -3.94 20.61 19.57
CA ALA A 48 -5.13 19.80 19.39
C ALA A 48 -5.39 19.51 17.91
N VAL A 49 -5.25 20.53 17.06
CA VAL A 49 -5.32 20.38 15.60
C VAL A 49 -4.28 19.37 15.11
N ALA A 50 -3.01 19.50 15.54
CA ALA A 50 -1.94 18.57 15.19
C ALA A 50 -2.27 17.11 15.56
N ARG A 51 -2.76 16.88 16.78
CA ARG A 51 -3.14 15.53 17.24
C ARG A 51 -4.32 14.97 16.45
N CYS A 52 -5.31 15.80 16.16
CA CYS A 52 -6.48 15.41 15.39
C CYS A 52 -6.07 15.02 13.96
N ILE A 53 -5.26 15.84 13.28
CA ILE A 53 -4.71 15.52 11.96
C ILE A 53 -3.95 14.20 11.99
N SER A 54 -3.01 14.02 12.93
CA SER A 54 -2.23 12.79 13.05
C SER A 54 -3.11 11.56 13.25
N LYS A 55 -4.18 11.66 14.03
CA LYS A 55 -5.13 10.56 14.26
C LYS A 55 -5.89 10.16 12.99
N HIS A 56 -6.25 11.11 12.14
CA HIS A 56 -7.07 10.89 10.94
C HIS A 56 -6.25 10.79 9.64
N SER A 57 -4.92 10.91 9.75
CA SER A 57 -3.98 10.69 8.62
C SER A 57 -3.38 9.28 8.61
N VAL A 58 -3.79 8.42 9.53
CA VAL A 58 -3.24 7.07 9.72
C VAL A 58 -4.38 6.06 9.78
N GLY A 59 -4.19 4.88 9.19
CA GLY A 59 -5.18 3.80 9.19
C GLY A 59 -5.46 3.27 7.78
N THR A 60 -6.38 2.33 7.66
CA THR A 60 -6.73 1.68 6.39
C THR A 60 -7.49 2.60 5.42
N ASN A 61 -8.19 3.63 5.94
CA ASN A 61 -8.87 4.64 5.12
C ASN A 61 -8.70 6.01 5.79
N PRO A 62 -7.53 6.66 5.68
CA PRO A 62 -7.34 7.98 6.26
C PRO A 62 -8.18 9.01 5.50
N VAL A 63 -8.85 9.89 6.25
CA VAL A 63 -9.61 11.02 5.66
C VAL A 63 -8.67 12.12 5.19
N ILE A 64 -7.52 12.28 5.89
CA ILE A 64 -6.51 13.30 5.62
C ILE A 64 -5.25 12.63 5.06
N GLY A 65 -4.81 13.07 3.88
CA GLY A 65 -3.52 12.70 3.32
C GLY A 65 -2.41 13.66 3.75
N ILE A 66 -1.18 13.18 3.69
CA ILE A 66 0.03 13.96 4.02
C ILE A 66 0.93 14.01 2.80
N LEU A 67 1.23 15.24 2.35
CA LEU A 67 2.31 15.51 1.42
C LEU A 67 3.55 15.88 2.24
N SER A 68 4.61 15.09 2.12
CA SER A 68 5.92 15.45 2.68
C SER A 68 7.01 15.13 1.69
N GLU A 69 7.82 16.12 1.36
CA GLU A 69 9.11 15.83 0.74
C GLU A 69 10.06 15.28 1.79
N ALA A 70 11.00 14.39 1.37
CA ALA A 70 11.86 13.63 2.28
C ALA A 70 12.73 14.47 3.26
N LYS A 71 12.76 15.80 3.08
CA LYS A 71 13.54 16.76 3.88
C LYS A 71 12.70 17.67 4.76
N ASP A 72 11.37 17.58 4.72
CA ASP A 72 10.53 18.53 5.43
C ASP A 72 10.52 18.27 6.94
N LYS A 73 10.74 19.36 7.72
CA LYS A 73 10.41 19.37 9.14
C LYS A 73 8.91 19.15 9.30
N ALA A 74 8.49 18.53 10.42
CA ALA A 74 7.09 18.20 10.68
C ALA A 74 6.13 19.42 10.53
N SER A 75 6.63 20.65 10.74
CA SER A 75 5.91 21.91 10.59
C SER A 75 5.60 22.34 9.15
N PHE A 76 6.25 21.73 8.15
CA PHE A 76 6.07 22.05 6.74
C PHE A 76 5.31 20.97 5.96
N LYS A 77 4.88 19.90 6.63
CA LYS A 77 4.02 18.88 5.99
C LYS A 77 2.72 19.52 5.55
N LYS A 78 2.34 19.32 4.31
CA LYS A 78 1.05 19.73 3.77
C LYS A 78 0.03 18.61 3.92
N PHE A 79 -1.19 19.00 4.23
CA PHE A 79 -2.32 18.09 4.45
C PHE A 79 -3.41 18.37 3.42
N TYR A 80 -4.12 17.31 3.01
CA TYR A 80 -5.18 17.37 2.01
C TYR A 80 -6.28 16.36 2.31
N LEU A 81 -7.47 16.56 1.74
CA LEU A 81 -8.55 15.56 1.79
C LEU A 81 -8.33 14.50 0.71
N GLN A 82 -8.39 13.22 1.09
CA GLN A 82 -8.14 12.10 0.19
C GLN A 82 -9.04 12.08 -1.05
N ASN A 83 -10.27 12.59 -0.92
CA ASN A 83 -11.26 12.59 -2.00
C ASN A 83 -11.42 13.93 -2.73
N LYS A 84 -10.54 14.91 -2.45
CA LYS A 84 -10.60 16.23 -3.07
C LYS A 84 -9.52 16.39 -4.13
N ASN A 85 -9.90 16.96 -5.29
CA ASN A 85 -8.94 17.42 -6.32
C ASN A 85 -8.47 18.83 -5.97
N TYR A 86 -7.18 19.08 -6.06
CA TYR A 86 -6.55 20.37 -5.83
C TYR A 86 -5.94 20.86 -7.15
N ASP A 87 -6.22 22.10 -7.55
CA ASP A 87 -5.75 22.71 -8.81
C ASP A 87 -5.98 21.85 -10.07
N GLY A 88 -7.10 21.12 -10.13
CA GLY A 88 -7.41 20.23 -11.24
C GLY A 88 -6.53 18.99 -11.33
N GLN A 89 -5.58 18.79 -10.40
CA GLN A 89 -4.76 17.59 -10.29
C GLN A 89 -5.18 16.77 -9.07
N LYS A 90 -5.48 15.50 -9.29
CA LYS A 90 -5.69 14.55 -8.20
C LYS A 90 -4.36 14.32 -7.49
N ILE A 91 -4.28 14.68 -6.20
CA ILE A 91 -3.09 14.36 -5.40
C ILE A 91 -3.07 12.87 -5.17
N VAL A 92 -2.05 12.22 -5.70
CA VAL A 92 -1.83 10.78 -5.58
C VAL A 92 -0.75 10.55 -4.52
N SER A 93 -1.09 9.78 -3.49
CA SER A 93 -0.14 9.23 -2.52
C SER A 93 0.04 7.73 -2.78
N GLU A 94 1.11 7.12 -2.28
CA GLU A 94 1.35 5.67 -2.48
C GLU A 94 0.13 4.83 -2.06
N ILE A 95 -0.56 5.19 -0.97
CA ILE A 95 -1.76 4.49 -0.52
C ILE A 95 -2.93 4.60 -1.51
N ASN A 96 -3.01 5.68 -2.28
CA ASN A 96 -4.06 5.86 -3.28
C ASN A 96 -3.86 4.95 -4.51
N LEU A 97 -2.67 4.37 -4.68
CA LEU A 97 -2.38 3.40 -5.73
C LEU A 97 -2.94 2.00 -5.41
N HIS A 98 -3.23 1.70 -4.14
CA HIS A 98 -3.64 0.36 -3.71
C HIS A 98 -4.86 -0.19 -4.46
N PRO A 99 -6.00 0.53 -4.58
CA PRO A 99 -7.18 -0.01 -5.29
C PRO A 99 -6.90 -0.32 -6.77
N TYR A 100 -6.06 0.50 -7.44
CA TYR A 100 -5.69 0.30 -8.83
C TYR A 100 -4.82 -0.94 -9.01
N LEU A 101 -3.86 -1.14 -8.09
CA LEU A 101 -3.04 -2.34 -8.09
C LEU A 101 -3.87 -3.59 -7.80
N VAL A 102 -4.73 -3.56 -6.77
CA VAL A 102 -5.60 -4.69 -6.41
C VAL A 102 -6.43 -5.14 -7.60
N LYS A 103 -7.05 -4.21 -8.34
CA LYS A 103 -7.82 -4.50 -9.55
C LYS A 103 -6.94 -5.11 -10.64
N PHE A 104 -5.78 -4.51 -10.93
CA PHE A 104 -4.87 -5.00 -11.96
C PHE A 104 -4.38 -6.42 -11.68
N VAL A 105 -3.90 -6.70 -10.47
CA VAL A 105 -3.32 -8.02 -10.17
C VAL A 105 -4.37 -9.11 -10.04
N PHE A 106 -5.60 -8.77 -9.66
CA PHE A 106 -6.70 -9.71 -9.71
C PHE A 106 -7.01 -10.13 -11.16
N GLU A 107 -7.22 -9.16 -12.05
CA GLU A 107 -7.56 -9.42 -13.44
C GLU A 107 -6.40 -10.08 -14.21
N ARG A 108 -5.15 -9.69 -13.93
CA ARG A 108 -3.98 -10.14 -14.68
C ARG A 108 -3.38 -11.45 -14.19
N PHE A 109 -3.38 -11.65 -12.86
CA PHE A 109 -2.68 -12.76 -12.21
C PHE A 109 -3.59 -13.64 -11.36
N ASN A 110 -4.89 -13.36 -11.27
CA ASN A 110 -5.83 -14.00 -10.35
C ASN A 110 -5.34 -13.95 -8.88
N VAL A 111 -4.77 -12.80 -8.51
CA VAL A 111 -4.17 -12.58 -7.19
C VAL A 111 -5.14 -11.84 -6.27
N TYR A 112 -5.45 -12.45 -5.14
CA TYR A 112 -6.20 -11.84 -4.04
C TYR A 112 -5.22 -11.11 -3.13
N SER A 113 -5.40 -9.82 -2.98
CA SER A 113 -4.44 -8.93 -2.35
C SER A 113 -4.87 -8.51 -0.95
N LYS A 114 -3.90 -8.21 -0.10
CA LYS A 114 -4.11 -7.63 1.24
C LYS A 114 -3.09 -6.55 1.51
N THR A 115 -3.58 -5.36 1.84
CA THR A 115 -2.76 -4.23 2.31
C THR A 115 -2.17 -4.55 3.67
N ILE A 116 -0.87 -4.31 3.83
CA ILE A 116 -0.12 -4.50 5.08
C ILE A 116 0.14 -3.13 5.72
N ASN A 117 -0.45 -2.91 6.87
CA ASN A 117 -0.21 -1.67 7.61
C ASN A 117 1.03 -1.79 8.48
N ALA A 118 2.11 -1.09 8.12
CA ALA A 118 3.37 -1.11 8.85
C ALA A 118 3.24 -0.66 10.32
N LEU A 119 2.23 0.18 10.65
CA LEU A 119 1.99 0.66 12.02
C LEU A 119 1.39 -0.41 12.95
N LYS A 120 0.88 -1.50 12.42
CA LYS A 120 0.40 -2.65 13.21
C LYS A 120 1.53 -3.62 13.58
N GLY A 121 2.75 -3.31 13.21
CA GLY A 121 3.94 -4.08 13.60
C GLY A 121 4.34 -3.81 15.07
N VAL A 122 4.82 -4.85 15.74
CA VAL A 122 5.22 -4.83 17.17
C VAL A 122 6.46 -3.93 17.42
N ASN A 123 7.24 -3.57 16.40
CA ASN A 123 8.51 -2.84 16.50
C ASN A 123 8.53 -1.51 15.72
N THR A 124 7.57 -0.62 16.00
CA THR A 124 7.53 0.73 15.41
C THR A 124 8.70 1.64 15.83
N LYS A 125 9.45 1.29 16.88
CA LYS A 125 10.60 2.09 17.36
C LYS A 125 11.88 1.93 16.54
N ASN A 126 12.03 0.83 15.82
CA ASN A 126 13.17 0.58 14.95
C ASN A 126 12.73 0.77 13.49
N LYS A 127 13.45 1.59 12.72
CA LYS A 127 13.25 1.85 11.28
C LYS A 127 13.32 0.60 10.37
N ILE A 128 13.28 -0.58 10.96
CA ILE A 128 13.34 -1.90 10.30
C ILE A 128 12.09 -2.12 9.43
N GLY A 129 10.93 -1.56 9.79
CA GLY A 129 9.66 -1.80 9.09
C GLY A 129 9.66 -1.43 7.59
N LYS A 130 10.36 -0.37 7.19
CA LYS A 130 10.47 0.05 5.78
C LYS A 130 11.13 -0.99 4.88
N TRP A 131 12.05 -1.80 5.41
CA TRP A 131 12.84 -2.80 4.69
C TRP A 131 12.37 -4.23 4.96
N THR A 132 11.24 -4.41 5.62
CA THR A 132 10.78 -5.72 6.06
C THR A 132 9.34 -6.00 5.65
N ASN A 133 8.47 -4.98 5.73
CA ASN A 133 7.05 -5.14 5.43
C ASN A 133 6.74 -4.64 4.02
N PRO A 134 6.18 -5.47 3.14
CA PRO A 134 5.63 -5.01 1.86
C PRO A 134 4.42 -4.10 2.08
N ASP A 135 4.11 -3.25 1.10
CA ASP A 135 2.89 -2.43 1.13
C ASP A 135 1.64 -3.29 0.91
N ILE A 136 1.71 -4.22 -0.05
CA ILE A 136 0.64 -5.16 -0.37
C ILE A 136 1.23 -6.56 -0.55
N VAL A 137 0.54 -7.54 -0.02
CA VAL A 137 0.79 -8.97 -0.27
C VAL A 137 -0.33 -9.56 -1.10
N GLY A 138 -0.06 -10.65 -1.81
CA GLY A 138 -1.07 -11.31 -2.63
C GLY A 138 -0.89 -12.83 -2.68
N ILE A 139 -1.98 -13.51 -2.98
CA ILE A 139 -2.03 -14.96 -3.16
C ILE A 139 -2.81 -15.30 -4.41
N ASN A 140 -2.22 -16.13 -5.29
CA ASN A 140 -2.96 -16.84 -6.31
C ASN A 140 -3.16 -18.30 -5.81
N PRO A 141 -4.39 -18.70 -5.49
CA PRO A 141 -4.68 -20.05 -5.02
C PRO A 141 -4.76 -21.03 -6.21
N VAL A 142 -3.61 -21.39 -6.77
CA VAL A 142 -3.48 -22.27 -7.95
C VAL A 142 -4.26 -23.58 -7.77
N LEU A 143 -4.30 -24.10 -6.53
CA LEU A 143 -5.06 -25.30 -6.17
C LEU A 143 -6.52 -25.22 -6.61
N LEU A 144 -7.16 -24.07 -6.44
CA LEU A 144 -8.59 -23.90 -6.75
C LEU A 144 -8.87 -23.86 -8.26
N ASN A 145 -7.85 -23.64 -9.09
CA ASN A 145 -7.96 -23.64 -10.54
C ASN A 145 -7.77 -25.03 -11.15
N LEU A 146 -7.38 -26.02 -10.32
CA LEU A 146 -7.23 -27.40 -10.76
C LEU A 146 -8.60 -28.12 -10.74
N ASN A 147 -8.78 -29.10 -11.63
CA ASN A 147 -9.94 -29.96 -11.55
C ASN A 147 -9.86 -30.89 -10.30
N GLU A 148 -10.99 -31.51 -9.93
CA GLU A 148 -11.10 -32.34 -8.70
C GLU A 148 -10.09 -33.46 -8.64
N LEU A 149 -9.74 -34.08 -9.78
CA LEU A 149 -8.77 -35.19 -9.82
C LEU A 149 -7.39 -34.68 -9.38
N PHE A 150 -6.92 -33.58 -9.97
CA PHE A 150 -5.62 -33.01 -9.62
C PHE A 150 -5.61 -32.41 -8.21
N GLN A 151 -6.71 -31.83 -7.73
CA GLN A 151 -6.81 -31.38 -6.33
C GLN A 151 -6.59 -32.57 -5.34
N LYS A 152 -7.22 -33.70 -5.60
CA LYS A 152 -7.03 -34.90 -4.77
C LYS A 152 -5.61 -35.48 -4.84
N GLU A 153 -4.96 -35.43 -6.00
CA GLU A 153 -3.56 -35.89 -6.13
C GLU A 153 -2.59 -34.97 -5.40
N VAL A 154 -2.80 -33.65 -5.47
CA VAL A 154 -2.01 -32.64 -4.74
C VAL A 154 -2.13 -32.83 -3.22
N GLU A 155 -3.32 -33.20 -2.72
CA GLU A 155 -3.54 -33.52 -1.30
C GLU A 155 -2.75 -34.75 -0.86
N LYS A 156 -2.66 -35.79 -1.69
CA LYS A 156 -1.88 -36.99 -1.40
C LYS A 156 -0.37 -36.77 -1.38
N LEU A 157 0.13 -35.91 -2.28
CA LEU A 157 1.56 -35.60 -2.41
C LEU A 157 2.09 -34.66 -1.30
N GLY A 158 1.17 -34.05 -0.55
CA GLY A 158 1.49 -33.09 0.50
C GLY A 158 1.74 -31.68 -0.03
N ILE A 159 1.31 -30.70 0.75
CA ILE A 159 1.29 -29.27 0.41
C ILE A 159 2.68 -28.70 0.06
N LEU A 160 3.75 -29.26 0.64
CA LEU A 160 5.12 -28.79 0.45
C LEU A 160 5.76 -29.22 -0.87
N SER A 161 5.20 -30.21 -1.56
CA SER A 161 5.75 -30.74 -2.81
C SER A 161 5.12 -30.15 -4.07
N THR A 162 4.05 -29.40 -3.94
CA THR A 162 3.28 -28.85 -5.06
C THR A 162 3.05 -27.35 -4.90
N LYS A 163 3.08 -26.63 -6.02
CA LYS A 163 2.77 -25.20 -6.07
C LYS A 163 1.25 -24.99 -5.90
N VAL A 164 0.74 -25.17 -4.70
CA VAL A 164 -0.69 -24.96 -4.38
C VAL A 164 -1.05 -23.48 -4.33
N PHE A 165 -0.06 -22.65 -4.01
CA PHE A 165 -0.16 -21.20 -3.99
C PHE A 165 1.01 -20.58 -4.68
N GLU A 166 0.77 -19.38 -5.21
CA GLU A 166 1.81 -18.42 -5.60
C GLU A 166 1.64 -17.18 -4.75
N PHE A 167 2.67 -16.84 -4.00
CA PHE A 167 2.71 -15.66 -3.15
C PHE A 167 3.35 -14.49 -3.87
N TYR A 168 2.74 -13.33 -3.73
CA TYR A 168 3.16 -12.08 -4.34
C TYR A 168 3.46 -11.03 -3.28
N SER A 169 4.46 -10.20 -3.53
CA SER A 169 4.81 -9.05 -2.71
C SER A 169 4.94 -7.83 -3.60
N PHE A 170 4.29 -6.75 -3.22
CA PHE A 170 4.27 -5.51 -3.97
C PHE A 170 4.77 -4.36 -3.10
N GLU A 171 5.72 -3.60 -3.63
CA GLU A 171 6.22 -2.34 -3.10
C GLU A 171 5.76 -1.21 -4.01
N LEU A 172 5.07 -0.21 -3.46
CA LEU A 172 4.48 0.88 -4.25
C LEU A 172 5.31 2.16 -4.13
N LYS A 173 5.46 2.87 -5.25
CA LYS A 173 6.08 4.19 -5.31
C LYS A 173 5.31 5.07 -6.28
N LEU A 174 5.20 6.37 -5.99
CA LEU A 174 4.60 7.31 -6.92
C LEU A 174 5.45 7.43 -8.17
N LYS A 175 6.76 7.62 -8.01
CA LYS A 175 7.68 7.84 -9.12
C LYS A 175 9.04 7.21 -8.88
N ILE A 176 9.57 6.57 -9.93
CA ILE A 176 10.97 6.14 -9.97
C ILE A 176 11.72 6.85 -11.11
N ASN A 177 12.96 7.21 -10.82
CA ASN A 177 13.86 7.89 -11.74
C ASN A 177 15.32 7.48 -11.44
N LYS A 178 16.28 8.05 -12.17
CA LYS A 178 17.71 7.74 -12.00
C LYS A 178 18.24 7.99 -10.58
N SER A 179 17.65 8.93 -9.84
CA SER A 179 18.15 9.30 -8.50
C SER A 179 17.67 8.37 -7.38
N ASN A 180 16.49 7.74 -7.52
CA ASN A 180 15.88 6.93 -6.47
C ASN A 180 15.70 5.44 -6.81
N ILE A 181 15.94 5.03 -8.06
CA ILE A 181 15.71 3.66 -8.52
C ILE A 181 16.40 2.61 -7.63
N THR A 182 17.64 2.87 -7.21
CA THR A 182 18.40 1.93 -6.39
C THR A 182 17.70 1.68 -5.05
N GLU A 183 17.33 2.74 -4.34
CA GLU A 183 16.63 2.61 -3.05
C GLU A 183 15.28 1.89 -3.22
N CYS A 184 14.44 2.35 -4.15
CA CYS A 184 13.11 1.79 -4.37
C CYS A 184 13.18 0.31 -4.80
N TYR A 185 14.11 -0.03 -5.68
CA TYR A 185 14.26 -1.39 -6.17
C TYR A 185 14.74 -2.35 -5.07
N PHE A 186 15.76 -1.95 -4.28
CA PHE A 186 16.25 -2.79 -3.19
C PHE A 186 15.26 -2.89 -2.02
N GLN A 187 14.39 -1.90 -1.83
CA GLN A 187 13.27 -2.02 -0.91
C GLN A 187 12.31 -3.14 -1.37
N ALA A 188 11.95 -3.16 -2.66
CA ALA A 188 11.14 -4.25 -3.21
C ALA A 188 11.84 -5.62 -3.11
N VAL A 189 13.18 -5.69 -3.33
CA VAL A 189 13.96 -6.93 -3.12
C VAL A 189 13.83 -7.42 -1.67
N SER A 190 14.07 -6.53 -0.71
CA SER A 190 14.02 -6.87 0.72
C SER A 190 12.63 -7.31 1.16
N ASN A 191 11.60 -6.57 0.75
CA ASN A 191 10.22 -6.81 1.17
C ASN A 191 9.56 -8.02 0.50
N SER A 192 10.14 -8.51 -0.62
CA SER A 192 9.62 -9.66 -1.37
C SER A 192 10.42 -10.96 -1.19
N ASN A 193 11.40 -10.98 -0.29
CA ASN A 193 12.31 -12.12 -0.18
C ASN A 193 11.60 -13.44 0.17
N TRP A 194 10.49 -13.38 0.86
CA TRP A 194 9.64 -14.48 1.25
C TRP A 194 8.70 -15.00 0.15
N ALA A 195 8.36 -14.17 -0.85
CA ALA A 195 7.33 -14.45 -1.85
C ALA A 195 7.91 -15.14 -3.10
N ASN A 196 7.03 -15.83 -3.85
CA ASN A 196 7.39 -16.39 -5.17
C ASN A 196 7.64 -15.30 -6.20
N PHE A 197 6.87 -14.19 -6.14
CA PHE A 197 6.98 -13.05 -7.05
C PHE A 197 7.09 -11.75 -6.26
N GLY A 198 8.06 -10.92 -6.60
CA GLY A 198 8.21 -9.56 -6.08
C GLY A 198 8.06 -8.52 -7.19
N TYR A 199 7.30 -7.47 -6.93
CA TYR A 199 7.11 -6.38 -7.87
C TYR A 199 7.32 -5.01 -7.22
N LEU A 200 8.04 -4.15 -7.93
CA LEU A 200 8.02 -2.70 -7.70
C LEU A 200 6.92 -2.10 -8.58
N VAL A 201 5.95 -1.45 -7.95
CA VAL A 201 4.78 -0.87 -8.62
C VAL A 201 4.87 0.63 -8.59
N VAL A 202 4.70 1.28 -9.73
CA VAL A 202 4.88 2.72 -9.86
C VAL A 202 3.75 3.37 -10.65
N GLU A 203 3.42 4.61 -10.31
CA GLU A 203 2.52 5.43 -11.13
C GLU A 203 3.27 6.07 -12.29
N ASP A 204 4.52 6.54 -12.04
CA ASP A 204 5.36 7.18 -13.06
C ASP A 204 6.80 6.67 -13.02
N LEU A 205 7.45 6.61 -14.18
CA LEU A 205 8.86 6.22 -14.30
C LEU A 205 9.55 6.91 -15.48
N ASP A 206 10.85 7.12 -15.37
CA ASP A 206 11.68 7.56 -16.49
C ASP A 206 11.66 6.52 -17.61
N ARG A 207 11.54 6.98 -18.86
CA ARG A 207 11.46 6.09 -20.05
C ARG A 207 12.69 6.17 -20.96
N ASP A 208 13.77 6.81 -20.53
CA ASP A 208 14.99 6.82 -21.34
C ASP A 208 15.66 5.43 -21.42
N LYS A 209 16.34 5.16 -22.54
CA LYS A 209 16.92 3.85 -22.81
C LYS A 209 17.90 3.39 -21.73
N THR A 210 18.66 4.31 -21.13
CA THR A 210 19.64 4.00 -20.09
C THR A 210 18.93 3.56 -18.80
N PHE A 211 17.84 4.23 -18.42
CA PHE A 211 17.04 3.88 -17.26
C PHE A 211 16.39 2.49 -17.43
N LEU A 212 15.74 2.25 -18.59
CA LEU A 212 15.10 0.95 -18.87
C LEU A 212 16.13 -0.19 -18.93
N SER A 213 17.31 0.03 -19.53
CA SER A 213 18.40 -0.94 -19.52
C SER A 213 18.88 -1.26 -18.09
N ASN A 214 18.92 -0.25 -17.22
CA ASN A 214 19.28 -0.43 -15.81
C ASN A 214 18.23 -1.28 -15.05
N LEU A 215 16.94 -1.03 -15.30
CA LEU A 215 15.84 -1.85 -14.76
C LEU A 215 15.97 -3.31 -15.20
N THR A 216 16.24 -3.56 -16.50
CA THR A 216 16.44 -4.92 -17.04
C THR A 216 17.63 -5.61 -16.37
N ARG A 217 18.74 -4.89 -16.15
CA ARG A 217 19.90 -5.42 -15.47
C ARG A 217 19.62 -5.78 -14.00
N LEU A 218 18.90 -4.91 -13.27
CA LEU A 218 18.47 -5.18 -11.91
C LEU A 218 17.52 -6.38 -11.83
N ASN A 219 16.55 -6.48 -12.77
CA ASN A 219 15.65 -7.63 -12.84
C ASN A 219 16.42 -8.93 -13.12
N SER A 220 17.40 -8.92 -14.04
CA SER A 220 18.24 -10.10 -14.32
C SER A 220 19.02 -10.55 -13.09
N ALA A 221 19.48 -9.62 -12.26
CA ALA A 221 20.22 -9.94 -11.05
C ALA A 221 19.33 -10.43 -9.90
N TYR A 222 18.22 -9.75 -9.64
CA TYR A 222 17.43 -9.92 -8.42
C TYR A 222 16.02 -10.47 -8.64
N GLY A 223 15.52 -10.47 -9.86
CA GLY A 223 14.23 -11.09 -10.22
C GLY A 223 12.98 -10.26 -9.90
N ILE A 224 13.13 -9.01 -9.44
CA ILE A 224 11.97 -8.16 -9.13
C ILE A 224 11.41 -7.58 -10.43
N GLY A 225 10.10 -7.78 -10.66
CA GLY A 225 9.38 -7.16 -11.76
C GLY A 225 9.06 -5.68 -11.49
N VAL A 226 8.70 -4.97 -12.56
CA VAL A 226 8.26 -3.57 -12.47
C VAL A 226 6.93 -3.41 -13.20
N ILE A 227 5.93 -2.88 -12.50
CA ILE A 227 4.61 -2.57 -13.03
C ILE A 227 4.43 -1.05 -13.03
N LYS A 228 4.03 -0.48 -14.17
CA LYS A 228 3.56 0.90 -14.26
C LYS A 228 2.04 0.90 -14.25
N LEU A 229 1.43 1.48 -13.22
CA LEU A 229 -0.02 1.59 -13.12
C LEU A 229 -0.57 2.62 -14.11
N ASN A 230 -1.70 2.28 -14.70
CA ASN A 230 -2.54 3.20 -15.43
C ASN A 230 -3.75 3.54 -14.55
N LEU A 231 -3.77 4.73 -13.97
CA LEU A 231 -4.84 5.11 -13.03
C LEU A 231 -6.18 5.35 -13.73
N SER A 232 -6.16 5.72 -15.02
CA SER A 232 -7.40 5.88 -15.80
C SER A 232 -7.99 4.56 -16.29
N ASP A 233 -7.14 3.53 -16.45
CA ASP A 233 -7.56 2.19 -16.86
C ASP A 233 -6.64 1.14 -16.23
N PRO A 234 -6.90 0.74 -14.98
CA PRO A 234 -6.02 -0.14 -14.21
C PRO A 234 -5.75 -1.49 -14.86
N ILE A 235 -6.72 -2.05 -15.60
CA ILE A 235 -6.58 -3.35 -16.26
C ILE A 235 -5.49 -3.29 -17.35
N ASN A 236 -5.34 -2.14 -17.99
CA ASN A 236 -4.33 -1.87 -19.00
C ASN A 236 -3.04 -1.24 -18.43
N SER A 237 -2.74 -1.51 -17.16
CA SER A 237 -1.42 -1.20 -16.59
C SER A 237 -0.32 -2.00 -17.28
N GLU A 238 0.89 -1.44 -17.34
CA GLU A 238 1.99 -1.96 -18.13
C GLU A 238 2.98 -2.74 -17.26
N ILE A 239 3.31 -3.97 -17.65
CA ILE A 239 4.43 -4.72 -17.07
C ILE A 239 5.69 -4.35 -17.81
N ILE A 240 6.51 -3.47 -17.23
CA ILE A 240 7.78 -3.00 -17.83
C ILE A 240 8.79 -4.13 -17.92
N VAL A 241 8.95 -4.90 -16.83
CA VAL A 241 9.72 -6.14 -16.75
C VAL A 241 8.99 -7.11 -15.83
N SER A 242 8.88 -8.37 -16.25
CA SER A 242 8.21 -9.41 -15.47
C SER A 242 9.08 -9.85 -14.29
N ALA A 243 8.45 -10.14 -13.16
CA ALA A 243 9.14 -10.78 -12.05
C ALA A 243 9.59 -12.19 -12.44
N ARG A 244 10.74 -12.60 -11.92
CA ARG A 244 11.19 -13.99 -12.02
C ARG A 244 10.62 -14.80 -10.87
N GLN A 245 9.99 -15.92 -11.19
CA GLN A 245 9.45 -16.81 -10.19
C GLN A 245 10.56 -17.44 -9.34
N LYS A 246 10.38 -17.43 -8.01
CA LYS A 246 11.13 -18.25 -7.07
C LYS A 246 10.36 -19.54 -6.82
N ASP A 247 11.05 -20.66 -6.85
CA ASP A 247 10.40 -21.97 -6.73
C ASP A 247 9.79 -22.24 -5.35
N ILE A 248 10.40 -21.69 -4.31
CA ILE A 248 10.00 -21.93 -2.91
C ILE A 248 9.84 -20.59 -2.21
N ALA A 249 8.72 -20.40 -1.51
CA ALA A 249 8.52 -19.30 -0.59
C ALA A 249 9.35 -19.51 0.69
N ASP A 250 9.92 -18.44 1.27
CA ASP A 250 10.67 -18.53 2.52
C ASP A 250 9.71 -18.58 3.73
N ILE A 251 9.38 -19.80 4.16
CA ILE A 251 8.47 -20.07 5.28
C ILE A 251 9.01 -19.50 6.60
N ASN A 252 10.33 -19.48 6.81
CA ASN A 252 10.92 -18.95 8.04
C ASN A 252 10.71 -17.44 8.10
N PHE A 253 10.91 -16.76 6.98
CA PHE A 253 10.67 -15.31 6.92
C PHE A 253 9.17 -14.97 6.97
N MET A 254 8.29 -15.79 6.36
CA MET A 254 6.84 -15.66 6.52
C MET A 254 6.41 -15.81 7.98
N ASN A 255 6.97 -16.78 8.72
CA ASN A 255 6.72 -16.94 10.15
C ASN A 255 7.18 -15.72 10.97
N PHE A 256 8.36 -15.16 10.63
CA PHE A 256 8.83 -13.92 11.24
C PHE A 256 7.89 -12.74 10.98
N LEU A 257 7.45 -12.54 9.73
CA LEU A 257 6.50 -11.49 9.36
C LEU A 257 5.15 -11.66 10.07
N SER A 258 4.63 -12.90 10.13
CA SER A 258 3.38 -13.23 10.83
C SER A 258 3.47 -12.92 12.32
N SER A 259 4.61 -13.12 12.94
CA SER A 259 4.84 -12.82 14.36
C SER A 259 5.02 -11.32 14.61
N SER A 260 5.43 -10.55 13.62
CA SER A 260 5.73 -9.13 13.74
C SER A 260 4.62 -8.20 13.23
N ASN A 261 3.71 -8.66 12.37
CA ASN A 261 2.65 -7.86 11.79
C ASN A 261 1.31 -8.62 11.74
N LYS A 262 0.28 -8.04 12.36
CA LYS A 262 -1.04 -8.67 12.46
C LYS A 262 -1.74 -8.84 11.10
N ASP A 263 -1.59 -7.90 10.18
CA ASP A 263 -2.24 -8.01 8.86
C ASP A 263 -1.60 -9.14 8.05
N PHE A 264 -0.27 -9.30 8.16
CA PHE A 264 0.44 -10.42 7.54
C PHE A 264 0.04 -11.77 8.17
N TYR A 265 -0.12 -11.82 9.50
CA TYR A 265 -0.63 -13.00 10.18
C TYR A 265 -2.01 -13.42 9.64
N LEU A 266 -2.95 -12.47 9.54
CA LEU A 266 -4.29 -12.74 9.02
C LEU A 266 -4.28 -13.18 7.55
N PHE A 267 -3.33 -12.67 6.75
CA PHE A 267 -3.13 -13.10 5.37
C PHE A 267 -2.69 -14.57 5.29
N VAL A 268 -1.71 -14.97 6.10
CA VAL A 268 -1.22 -16.36 6.15
C VAL A 268 -2.30 -17.29 6.71
N GLU A 269 -3.02 -16.86 7.74
CA GLU A 269 -4.14 -17.63 8.31
C GLU A 269 -5.23 -17.92 7.25
N GLU A 270 -5.54 -16.92 6.41
CA GLU A 270 -6.50 -17.10 5.32
C GLU A 270 -5.97 -18.06 4.24
N ALA A 271 -4.69 -17.98 3.89
CA ALA A 271 -4.06 -18.91 2.97
C ALA A 271 -4.21 -20.37 3.46
N ILE A 272 -3.99 -20.60 4.76
CA ILE A 272 -4.20 -21.94 5.38
C ILE A 272 -5.67 -22.36 5.28
N LYS A 273 -6.60 -21.47 5.61
CA LYS A 273 -8.05 -21.75 5.52
C LYS A 273 -8.50 -22.10 4.10
N ILE A 274 -7.91 -21.48 3.07
CA ILE A 274 -8.19 -21.82 1.67
C ILE A 274 -7.79 -23.28 1.37
N ILE A 275 -6.67 -23.78 1.91
CA ILE A 275 -6.25 -25.17 1.75
C ILE A 275 -7.29 -26.09 2.35
N ASP A 276 -7.72 -25.82 3.58
CA ASP A 276 -8.62 -26.70 4.32
C ASP A 276 -10.05 -26.70 3.76
N THR A 277 -10.54 -25.51 3.38
CA THR A 277 -11.94 -25.33 3.01
C THR A 277 -12.20 -25.39 1.51
N LYS A 278 -11.15 -25.23 0.68
CA LYS A 278 -11.23 -25.04 -0.79
C LYS A 278 -12.11 -23.84 -1.19
N LYS A 279 -12.19 -22.84 -0.31
CA LYS A 279 -13.00 -21.64 -0.52
C LYS A 279 -12.22 -20.39 -0.14
N ILE A 280 -12.47 -19.31 -0.86
CA ILE A 280 -11.90 -18.00 -0.58
C ILE A 280 -12.92 -17.18 0.21
N ASN A 281 -12.49 -16.65 1.34
CA ASN A 281 -13.27 -15.65 2.06
C ASN A 281 -12.85 -14.23 1.60
N TYR A 282 -13.56 -13.71 0.63
CA TYR A 282 -13.26 -12.40 0.00
C TYR A 282 -13.19 -11.24 1.01
N LYS A 283 -13.87 -11.34 2.16
CA LYS A 283 -13.86 -10.30 3.21
C LYS A 283 -12.51 -10.12 3.90
N ASN A 284 -11.61 -11.10 3.76
CA ASN A 284 -10.28 -11.07 4.36
C ASN A 284 -9.21 -10.49 3.43
N PHE A 285 -9.60 -10.17 2.18
CA PHE A 285 -8.76 -9.51 1.18
C PHE A 285 -9.26 -8.08 0.90
N ASP A 286 -8.45 -7.31 0.24
CA ASP A 286 -8.81 -5.96 -0.21
C ASP A 286 -9.93 -6.05 -1.25
N GLU A 287 -10.87 -5.13 -1.18
CA GLU A 287 -12.04 -5.10 -2.06
C GLU A 287 -11.65 -4.78 -3.49
N ILE A 288 -12.10 -5.63 -4.43
CA ILE A 288 -11.90 -5.41 -5.87
C ILE A 288 -12.99 -4.45 -6.32
N THR A 289 -12.73 -3.16 -6.17
CA THR A 289 -13.70 -2.11 -6.51
C THR A 289 -13.85 -1.95 -8.02
N ASN A 290 -15.07 -1.79 -8.50
CA ASN A 290 -15.35 -1.17 -9.80
C ASN A 290 -14.98 0.31 -9.68
N LEU A 291 -13.74 0.66 -10.00
CA LEU A 291 -13.32 2.05 -10.11
C LEU A 291 -14.11 2.65 -11.29
N ILE A 292 -15.18 3.35 -10.95
CA ILE A 292 -15.91 4.17 -11.93
C ILE A 292 -15.03 5.40 -12.14
N LEU A 293 -14.57 5.56 -13.36
CA LEU A 293 -13.83 6.73 -13.84
C LEU A 293 -14.75 7.94 -13.94
#